data_d30edbe2dfa75e807adce3c05cc51fb5
#
_entry.id   d30edbe2dfa75e807adce3c05cc51fb5
#
_cell.length_a   1.000
_cell.length_b   1.000
_cell.length_c   1.000
_cell.angle_alpha   90.00
_cell.angle_beta   90.00
_cell.angle_gamma   90.00
#
_symmetry.space_group_name_H-M   'P 1'
#
loop_
_entity.id
_entity.type
_entity.pdbx_description
1 polymer ?
#
loop_
_entity_poly.entity_id
_entity_poly.type
_entity_poly.pdbx_seq_one_letter_code
_entity_poly.pdbx_strand_id
1 'polypeptide(L)'
;MMGDAADGGTNTNDATEEYVFSVDGANDAPACTQCSADLHSILTCGSNPTVVQTCTGDLGCGPGGCIDACDAANASQSSIGCDYYSIPPDAWTHGSCFAAYVTNNWSSPMTVNLVWKGTTINAAPYAFIPQGTGTSITYQAIPTSGIPAGSMAIVFINQLASSDVYYVGCPASVKTAITTVDVAAKGTSIGDAVEIQTSVPAVVYDIYPYGGATSYMPSATLLLPTPAWNTNFIATTMSETPAATPGIDFVAQQDGTMITLLPTIDITAGTGVAAATANTPVTYSINKGQTVHIMQAASGTGVDLTGSIVQSNYPIGVWGEHYCLTQSASPPNWRVVGAVKGTTLTYDPPVSGAPTTLTVGQLVEFAGPGAFHVQSQDNMHPFYLAAHRPGGDCDAAHQEIPPIPTLGNEYVAIANESADYDLGGPETVNVVPPAQFLTSYIFFTDPTYGYTDLALVRVMAPDNTFKDVTLDCITGPITGWQPVGTSGKYEYVHVDVQHAGAAVGACNNGLHTISSTGLLGITVWGYDSAASYAYPAGASVKPINTVVVPPIPN
;
A
#
# COMPACT_ATOMS: atom_id res chain seq x y z
N MET A 1 -8.29 -30.16 49.80
CA MET A 1 -8.63 -29.04 50.66
C MET A 1 -8.20 -27.81 49.89
N MET A 2 -9.17 -27.21 49.25
CA MET A 2 -9.71 -25.88 49.54
C MET A 2 -8.68 -24.80 49.35
N GLY A 3 -8.89 -23.80 48.57
CA GLY A 3 -10.15 -23.21 48.07
C GLY A 3 -9.91 -22.07 47.11
N ASP A 4 -10.99 -21.78 46.48
CA ASP A 4 -11.33 -20.73 45.56
C ASP A 4 -10.77 -19.34 45.82
N ALA A 5 -10.52 -18.63 44.74
CA ALA A 5 -11.12 -17.32 44.52
C ALA A 5 -11.05 -16.96 43.03
N ALA A 6 -12.21 -17.03 42.39
CA ALA A 6 -12.48 -16.35 41.14
C ALA A 6 -12.51 -14.84 41.38
N ASP A 7 -11.80 -14.06 40.59
CA ASP A 7 -12.11 -12.65 40.43
C ASP A 7 -12.30 -12.34 38.94
N GLY A 8 -13.51 -11.98 38.60
CA GLY A 8 -13.94 -11.61 37.29
C GLY A 8 -13.52 -10.19 36.95
N GLY A 9 -12.43 -10.05 36.28
CA GLY A 9 -12.05 -8.79 35.62
C GLY A 9 -12.63 -8.72 34.23
N THR A 10 -13.60 -7.87 34.03
CA THR A 10 -14.09 -7.48 32.70
C THR A 10 -12.95 -6.77 31.96
N ASN A 11 -12.34 -7.47 31.01
CA ASN A 11 -11.40 -6.88 30.05
C ASN A 11 -12.22 -6.08 29.00
N THR A 12 -12.32 -4.79 29.20
CA THR A 12 -12.59 -3.86 28.11
C THR A 12 -11.26 -3.58 27.42
N ASN A 13 -10.89 -4.37 26.43
CA ASN A 13 -9.76 -4.08 25.55
C ASN A 13 -10.19 -3.02 24.56
N ASP A 14 -9.88 -1.78 24.90
CA ASP A 14 -9.83 -0.66 23.96
C ASP A 14 -8.54 -0.81 23.14
N ALA A 15 -8.68 -0.84 21.80
CA ALA A 15 -7.59 -1.12 20.87
C ALA A 15 -6.70 0.10 20.66
N THR A 16 -5.97 0.51 21.71
CA THR A 16 -4.84 1.43 21.62
C THR A 16 -3.71 0.86 22.48
N GLU A 17 -3.10 -0.24 22.02
CA GLU A 17 -1.82 -0.64 22.61
C GLU A 17 -0.72 0.25 22.03
N GLU A 18 -0.45 1.33 22.73
CA GLU A 18 0.76 2.14 22.60
C GLU A 18 1.99 1.28 22.95
N TYR A 19 3.04 1.40 22.16
CA TYR A 19 4.29 0.68 22.35
C TYR A 19 4.98 1.18 23.63
N VAL A 20 4.89 0.40 24.71
CA VAL A 20 5.42 0.75 26.03
C VAL A 20 6.78 0.09 26.23
N PHE A 21 7.83 0.91 26.38
CA PHE A 21 9.16 0.44 26.76
C PHE A 21 9.46 0.76 28.22
N SER A 22 9.99 -0.22 28.98
CA SER A 22 10.49 0.04 30.33
C SER A 22 12.02 0.19 30.30
N VAL A 23 12.52 1.28 30.91
CA VAL A 23 13.96 1.50 31.15
C VAL A 23 14.26 1.17 32.60
N ASP A 24 15.07 0.14 32.84
CA ASP A 24 15.52 -0.26 34.18
C ASP A 24 16.50 0.75 34.78
N GLY A 25 16.15 1.30 35.93
CA GLY A 25 17.08 2.09 36.76
C GLY A 25 16.43 2.75 37.97
N ALA A 26 16.46 2.05 39.13
CA ALA A 26 16.27 2.51 40.50
C ALA A 26 14.88 3.03 40.95
N ASN A 27 14.12 2.16 41.63
CA ASN A 27 13.12 2.43 42.70
C ASN A 27 11.89 3.31 42.45
N ASP A 28 11.53 3.64 41.20
CA ASP A 28 10.19 4.06 40.83
C ASP A 28 9.74 3.17 39.66
N ALA A 29 8.44 2.82 39.60
CA ALA A 29 7.89 2.12 38.42
C ALA A 29 8.26 2.95 37.17
N PRO A 30 8.90 2.33 36.16
CA PRO A 30 9.42 3.08 35.03
C PRO A 30 8.27 3.91 34.44
N ALA A 31 8.51 5.22 34.27
CA ALA A 31 7.54 6.09 33.61
C ALA A 31 7.30 5.53 32.20
N CYS A 32 6.05 5.17 31.92
CA CYS A 32 5.66 4.69 30.59
C CYS A 32 6.06 5.71 29.54
N THR A 33 6.78 5.27 28.51
CA THR A 33 7.14 6.12 27.36
C THR A 33 6.73 5.47 26.05
N GLN A 34 6.44 6.29 25.06
CA GLN A 34 6.02 5.91 23.71
C GLN A 34 6.71 6.78 22.67
N CYS A 35 6.79 6.31 21.46
CA CYS A 35 7.29 7.12 20.35
C CYS A 35 6.21 8.04 19.77
N SER A 36 6.61 9.25 19.37
CA SER A 36 5.77 10.08 18.50
C SER A 36 5.55 9.38 17.13
N ALA A 37 4.46 9.72 16.46
CA ALA A 37 4.11 9.12 15.17
C ALA A 37 5.20 9.33 14.09
N ASP A 38 5.93 10.43 14.17
CA ASP A 38 7.04 10.78 13.29
C ASP A 38 8.38 10.20 13.74
N LEU A 39 8.42 9.43 14.82
CA LEU A 39 9.60 8.81 15.43
C LEU A 39 10.69 9.79 15.92
N HIS A 40 10.42 11.09 15.96
CA HIS A 40 11.42 12.09 16.38
C HIS A 40 11.42 12.36 17.88
N SER A 41 10.43 11.89 18.63
CA SER A 41 10.31 12.19 20.06
C SER A 41 9.90 10.98 20.88
N ILE A 42 10.45 10.91 22.08
CA ILE A 42 9.99 10.02 23.16
C ILE A 42 8.98 10.83 23.97
N LEU A 43 7.78 10.28 24.12
CA LEU A 43 6.65 10.91 24.80
C LEU A 43 6.30 10.13 26.08
N THR A 44 5.67 10.80 27.05
CA THR A 44 4.96 10.10 28.15
C THR A 44 3.74 9.39 27.59
N CYS A 45 3.33 8.24 28.16
CA CYS A 45 2.06 7.62 27.83
C CYS A 45 0.87 8.40 28.40
N GLY A 46 -0.30 8.21 27.81
CA GLY A 46 -1.57 8.77 28.27
C GLY A 46 -2.24 9.70 27.27
N SER A 47 -3.42 10.19 27.63
CA SER A 47 -4.28 11.01 26.74
C SER A 47 -3.71 12.40 26.40
N ASN A 48 -2.69 12.86 27.15
CA ASN A 48 -2.00 14.13 26.90
C ASN A 48 -0.48 13.89 26.99
N PRO A 49 0.12 13.23 25.99
CA PRO A 49 1.53 12.91 26.00
C PRO A 49 2.39 14.17 25.97
N THR A 50 3.45 14.20 26.77
CA THR A 50 4.45 15.29 26.79
C THR A 50 5.79 14.76 26.30
N VAL A 51 6.56 15.61 25.61
CA VAL A 51 7.89 15.23 25.13
C VAL A 51 8.84 15.03 26.31
N VAL A 52 9.39 13.83 26.43
CA VAL A 52 10.44 13.47 27.39
C VAL A 52 11.82 13.74 26.81
N GLN A 53 12.01 13.36 25.54
CA GLN A 53 13.26 13.52 24.82
C GLN A 53 12.99 13.68 23.33
N THR A 54 13.76 14.52 22.66
CA THR A 54 13.77 14.64 21.19
C THR A 54 14.99 13.92 20.65
N CYS A 55 14.80 13.05 19.66
CA CYS A 55 15.87 12.41 18.91
C CYS A 55 16.27 13.33 17.76
N THR A 56 17.57 13.57 17.57
CA THR A 56 18.09 14.54 16.60
C THR A 56 19.04 13.88 15.60
N GLY A 57 19.17 14.49 14.42
CA GLY A 57 20.01 13.96 13.34
C GLY A 57 19.45 12.65 12.79
N ASP A 58 20.30 11.65 12.68
CA ASP A 58 19.95 10.31 12.15
C ASP A 58 19.53 9.35 13.27
N LEU A 59 18.94 9.87 14.37
CA LEU A 59 18.39 9.07 15.46
C LEU A 59 16.87 9.21 15.50
N GLY A 60 16.20 8.07 15.76
CA GLY A 60 14.75 7.96 15.94
C GLY A 60 14.38 7.35 17.28
N CYS A 61 13.14 7.55 17.72
CA CYS A 61 12.60 6.92 18.90
C CYS A 61 12.39 5.41 18.65
N GLY A 62 12.99 4.59 19.49
CA GLY A 62 12.85 3.14 19.43
C GLY A 62 12.97 2.49 20.80
N PRO A 63 13.09 1.15 20.85
CA PRO A 63 13.25 0.42 22.09
C PRO A 63 14.44 0.93 22.92
N GLY A 64 14.16 1.45 24.12
CA GLY A 64 15.19 1.90 25.07
C GLY A 64 15.70 3.31 24.85
N GLY A 65 15.17 4.10 23.91
CA GLY A 65 15.57 5.49 23.73
C GLY A 65 15.70 5.93 22.27
N CYS A 66 16.57 6.90 22.01
CA CYS A 66 16.93 7.29 20.65
C CYS A 66 17.95 6.29 20.07
N ILE A 67 17.60 5.64 18.98
CA ILE A 67 18.40 4.62 18.27
C ILE A 67 18.60 5.09 16.82
N ASP A 68 19.36 4.33 16.01
CA ASP A 68 19.49 4.59 14.57
C ASP A 68 18.12 4.78 13.92
N ALA A 69 18.01 5.72 13.00
CA ALA A 69 16.73 6.09 12.38
C ALA A 69 16.06 4.91 11.65
N CYS A 70 16.85 4.12 10.92
CA CYS A 70 16.32 2.95 10.21
C CYS A 70 15.91 1.84 11.19
N ASP A 71 16.64 1.63 12.28
CA ASP A 71 16.26 0.69 13.34
C ASP A 71 14.97 1.15 14.06
N ALA A 72 14.82 2.46 14.29
CA ALA A 72 13.60 3.03 14.83
C ALA A 72 12.39 2.81 13.91
N ALA A 73 12.57 3.04 12.61
CA ALA A 73 11.53 2.79 11.61
C ALA A 73 11.17 1.30 11.54
N ASN A 74 12.16 0.41 11.55
CA ASN A 74 11.94 -1.04 11.58
C ASN A 74 11.14 -1.47 12.81
N ALA A 75 11.46 -0.90 13.98
CA ALA A 75 10.73 -1.18 15.23
C ALA A 75 9.31 -0.58 15.23
N SER A 76 9.05 0.47 14.45
CA SER A 76 7.74 1.14 14.38
C SER A 76 6.69 0.32 13.65
N GLN A 77 7.10 -0.58 12.76
CA GLN A 77 6.21 -1.36 11.90
C GLN A 77 5.17 -0.47 11.18
N SER A 78 5.66 0.37 10.28
CA SER A 78 4.81 1.24 9.44
C SER A 78 5.24 1.15 7.98
N SER A 79 4.57 1.88 7.08
CA SER A 79 5.04 2.04 5.70
C SER A 79 6.31 2.89 5.58
N ILE A 80 6.83 3.40 6.71
CA ILE A 80 8.10 4.13 6.79
C ILE A 80 9.22 3.13 7.07
N GLY A 81 10.28 3.16 6.29
CA GLY A 81 11.43 2.27 6.42
C GLY A 81 12.63 2.72 5.60
N CYS A 82 13.63 1.84 5.48
CA CYS A 82 14.87 2.14 4.76
C CYS A 82 15.20 1.11 3.67
N ASP A 83 14.45 0.04 3.54
CA ASP A 83 14.73 -1.07 2.61
C ASP A 83 13.43 -1.57 1.98
N TYR A 84 13.34 -1.45 0.67
CA TYR A 84 12.14 -1.75 -0.12
C TYR A 84 12.50 -2.54 -1.36
N TYR A 85 11.54 -3.26 -1.91
CA TYR A 85 11.64 -3.86 -3.23
C TYR A 85 10.50 -3.36 -4.12
N SER A 86 10.82 -3.15 -5.39
CA SER A 86 9.92 -2.67 -6.41
C SER A 86 10.06 -3.54 -7.66
N ILE A 87 8.93 -3.94 -8.21
CA ILE A 87 8.81 -4.72 -9.43
C ILE A 87 7.76 -4.07 -10.33
N PRO A 88 8.08 -3.78 -11.61
CA PRO A 88 7.03 -3.36 -12.52
C PRO A 88 6.21 -4.58 -12.94
N PRO A 89 4.90 -4.40 -13.08
CA PRO A 89 4.00 -5.46 -13.47
C PRO A 89 4.27 -6.00 -14.88
N ASP A 90 3.85 -7.24 -15.17
CA ASP A 90 3.74 -7.77 -16.53
C ASP A 90 2.56 -7.07 -17.24
N ALA A 91 2.83 -6.25 -18.24
CA ALA A 91 1.84 -5.45 -18.95
C ALA A 91 2.21 -5.22 -20.42
N TRP A 92 1.26 -4.86 -21.26
CA TRP A 92 1.52 -4.51 -22.68
C TRP A 92 2.39 -3.27 -22.87
N THR A 93 2.73 -2.56 -21.81
CA THR A 93 3.58 -1.37 -21.82
C THR A 93 5.06 -1.68 -21.61
N HIS A 94 5.52 -2.88 -21.95
CA HIS A 94 6.90 -3.32 -21.73
C HIS A 94 7.95 -2.29 -22.13
N GLY A 95 8.92 -2.11 -21.23
CA GLY A 95 10.02 -1.17 -21.39
C GLY A 95 9.66 0.28 -21.14
N SER A 96 8.43 0.59 -20.76
CA SER A 96 7.99 1.94 -20.39
C SER A 96 8.74 2.50 -19.18
N CYS A 97 8.52 3.78 -18.90
CA CYS A 97 9.16 4.48 -17.80
C CYS A 97 8.74 3.90 -16.44
N PHE A 98 9.66 3.25 -15.75
CA PHE A 98 9.47 2.77 -14.39
C PHE A 98 10.15 3.68 -13.40
N ALA A 99 9.42 4.18 -12.41
CA ALA A 99 9.91 5.14 -11.43
C ALA A 99 9.40 4.84 -10.02
N ALA A 100 10.16 5.27 -9.02
CA ALA A 100 9.74 5.29 -7.63
C ALA A 100 9.71 6.72 -7.09
N TYR A 101 8.69 7.04 -6.31
CA TYR A 101 8.60 8.26 -5.51
C TYR A 101 9.19 7.96 -4.14
N VAL A 102 10.33 8.59 -3.82
CA VAL A 102 11.04 8.37 -2.56
C VAL A 102 10.93 9.64 -1.72
N THR A 103 10.14 9.59 -0.66
CA THR A 103 9.81 10.72 0.18
C THR A 103 10.66 10.72 1.44
N ASN A 104 11.43 11.79 1.65
CA ASN A 104 12.23 11.96 2.86
C ASN A 104 11.38 12.56 3.98
N ASN A 105 10.87 11.70 4.84
CA ASN A 105 10.10 12.09 6.03
C ASN A 105 11.01 12.40 7.23
N TRP A 106 12.34 12.32 7.07
CA TRP A 106 13.32 12.51 8.13
C TRP A 106 13.84 13.94 8.21
N SER A 107 14.54 14.26 9.30
CA SER A 107 15.06 15.61 9.56
C SER A 107 16.42 15.89 8.90
N SER A 108 17.09 14.87 8.37
CA SER A 108 18.39 14.98 7.67
C SER A 108 18.25 14.65 6.18
N PRO A 109 19.19 15.09 5.34
CA PRO A 109 19.21 14.73 3.93
C PRO A 109 19.37 13.21 3.73
N MET A 110 18.66 12.64 2.76
CA MET A 110 18.59 11.22 2.47
C MET A 110 19.33 10.85 1.19
N THR A 111 20.21 9.85 1.25
CA THR A 111 20.78 9.22 0.05
C THR A 111 19.99 7.97 -0.32
N VAL A 112 20.00 7.63 -1.62
CA VAL A 112 19.29 6.46 -2.16
C VAL A 112 20.25 5.62 -2.99
N ASN A 113 20.21 4.32 -2.78
CA ASN A 113 20.84 3.32 -3.64
C ASN A 113 19.78 2.37 -4.21
N LEU A 114 20.01 1.91 -5.42
CA LEU A 114 19.30 0.79 -6.02
C LEU A 114 20.22 -0.43 -5.99
N VAL A 115 19.66 -1.60 -5.69
CA VAL A 115 20.39 -2.86 -5.87
C VAL A 115 19.63 -3.73 -6.86
N TRP A 116 20.29 -4.14 -7.92
CA TRP A 116 19.72 -5.02 -8.94
C TRP A 116 20.71 -6.11 -9.33
N LYS A 117 20.25 -7.36 -9.25
CA LYS A 117 21.11 -8.54 -9.48
C LYS A 117 22.40 -8.51 -8.65
N GLY A 118 22.28 -8.10 -7.37
CA GLY A 118 23.39 -7.98 -6.44
C GLY A 118 24.36 -6.81 -6.72
N THR A 119 24.08 -5.97 -7.72
CA THR A 119 24.90 -4.80 -8.04
C THR A 119 24.26 -3.54 -7.46
N THR A 120 25.00 -2.82 -6.60
CA THR A 120 24.58 -1.54 -6.05
C THR A 120 24.81 -0.40 -7.04
N ILE A 121 23.78 0.39 -7.29
CA ILE A 121 23.76 1.56 -8.17
C ILE A 121 23.45 2.78 -7.30
N ASN A 122 24.36 3.77 -7.24
CA ASN A 122 24.04 5.04 -6.62
C ASN A 122 22.92 5.73 -7.42
N ALA A 123 21.79 6.00 -6.78
CA ALA A 123 20.62 6.56 -7.44
C ALA A 123 20.72 8.08 -7.71
N ALA A 124 21.68 8.80 -7.13
CA ALA A 124 21.76 10.25 -7.24
C ALA A 124 21.70 10.81 -8.68
N PRO A 125 22.33 10.19 -9.71
CA PRO A 125 22.21 10.66 -11.10
C PRO A 125 20.83 10.43 -11.75
N TYR A 126 19.97 9.66 -11.12
CA TYR A 126 18.67 9.20 -11.61
C TYR A 126 17.51 9.69 -10.74
N ALA A 127 17.82 10.46 -9.69
CA ALA A 127 16.88 11.00 -8.73
C ALA A 127 16.68 12.50 -8.97
N PHE A 128 15.42 12.93 -9.09
CA PHE A 128 15.08 14.31 -9.41
C PHE A 128 13.96 14.81 -8.50
N ILE A 129 14.11 16.02 -7.98
CA ILE A 129 13.05 16.71 -7.24
C ILE A 129 12.12 17.35 -8.27
N PRO A 130 10.83 17.00 -8.29
CA PRO A 130 9.85 17.66 -9.15
C PRO A 130 9.66 19.12 -8.68
N GLN A 131 9.63 20.05 -9.63
CA GLN A 131 9.41 21.47 -9.40
C GLN A 131 8.23 21.96 -10.22
N GLY A 132 7.34 22.73 -9.61
CA GLY A 132 6.09 23.16 -10.24
C GLY A 132 4.98 22.13 -10.07
N THR A 133 3.88 22.31 -10.80
CA THR A 133 2.67 21.50 -10.69
C THR A 133 2.07 21.24 -12.07
N GLY A 134 1.24 20.20 -12.16
CA GLY A 134 0.55 19.81 -13.41
C GLY A 134 1.52 19.61 -14.57
N THR A 135 1.13 19.96 -15.76
CA THR A 135 1.93 19.77 -16.99
C THR A 135 3.19 20.66 -17.08
N SER A 136 3.37 21.60 -16.13
CA SER A 136 4.55 22.48 -16.07
C SER A 136 5.67 21.93 -15.18
N ILE A 137 5.54 20.72 -14.66
CA ILE A 137 6.57 20.08 -13.83
C ILE A 137 7.91 20.00 -14.57
N THR A 138 8.97 20.37 -13.86
CA THR A 138 10.35 20.22 -14.29
C THR A 138 11.11 19.35 -13.26
N TYR A 139 12.21 18.75 -13.67
CA TYR A 139 12.95 17.77 -12.90
C TYR A 139 14.32 18.34 -12.52
N GLN A 140 14.49 18.72 -11.26
CA GLN A 140 15.76 19.22 -10.73
C GLN A 140 16.55 18.06 -10.13
N ALA A 141 17.80 17.85 -10.56
CA ALA A 141 18.67 16.87 -9.94
C ALA A 141 18.78 17.12 -8.42
N ILE A 142 18.81 16.05 -7.63
CA ILE A 142 18.97 16.17 -6.18
C ILE A 142 20.31 16.82 -5.83
N PRO A 143 20.41 17.56 -4.70
CA PRO A 143 21.68 18.05 -4.16
C PRO A 143 22.68 16.91 -3.91
N THR A 144 23.97 17.23 -3.87
CA THR A 144 25.03 16.24 -3.53
C THR A 144 24.90 15.67 -2.12
N SER A 145 24.19 16.37 -1.22
CA SER A 145 23.85 15.87 0.12
C SER A 145 22.73 14.85 0.14
N GLY A 146 22.03 14.64 -0.97
CA GLY A 146 20.85 13.77 -1.05
C GLY A 146 19.52 14.52 -1.14
N ILE A 147 18.42 13.81 -0.99
CA ILE A 147 17.05 14.36 -0.98
C ILE A 147 16.87 15.16 0.31
N PRO A 148 16.53 16.46 0.25
CA PRO A 148 16.37 17.29 1.46
C PRO A 148 15.25 16.77 2.39
N ALA A 149 15.37 17.09 3.67
CA ALA A 149 14.33 16.84 4.67
C ALA A 149 12.98 17.42 4.25
N GLY A 150 11.89 16.66 4.43
CA GLY A 150 10.53 17.08 4.07
C GLY A 150 10.30 17.23 2.55
N SER A 151 11.21 16.68 1.73
CA SER A 151 11.12 16.70 0.27
C SER A 151 11.01 15.28 -0.27
N MET A 152 10.75 15.16 -1.56
CA MET A 152 10.78 13.88 -2.26
C MET A 152 11.62 13.97 -3.53
N ALA A 153 12.04 12.80 -4.02
CA ALA A 153 12.57 12.68 -5.37
C ALA A 153 11.85 11.57 -6.14
N ILE A 154 11.74 11.76 -7.44
CA ILE A 154 11.37 10.71 -8.39
C ILE A 154 12.68 10.03 -8.80
N VAL A 155 12.82 8.76 -8.49
CA VAL A 155 13.94 7.91 -8.90
C VAL A 155 13.52 7.15 -10.15
N PHE A 156 14.11 7.48 -11.29
CA PHE A 156 13.81 6.82 -12.56
C PHE A 156 14.64 5.53 -12.67
N ILE A 157 13.98 4.40 -12.47
CA ILE A 157 14.62 3.08 -12.29
C ILE A 157 14.96 2.46 -13.63
N ASN A 158 13.96 2.30 -14.51
CA ASN A 158 14.15 1.56 -15.76
C ASN A 158 13.41 2.20 -16.92
N GLN A 159 14.00 2.08 -18.08
CA GLN A 159 13.38 2.29 -19.39
C GLN A 159 14.14 1.50 -20.43
N LEU A 160 13.43 0.75 -21.25
CA LEU A 160 13.95 0.10 -22.45
C LEU A 160 13.06 0.47 -23.64
N ALA A 161 13.59 1.25 -24.59
CA ALA A 161 12.80 1.71 -25.71
C ALA A 161 12.12 0.54 -26.46
N SER A 162 10.81 0.66 -26.63
CA SER A 162 9.96 -0.34 -27.28
C SER A 162 9.18 0.29 -28.44
N SER A 163 8.75 -0.52 -29.40
CA SER A 163 7.80 -0.14 -30.45
C SER A 163 6.35 -0.46 -30.09
N ASP A 164 6.10 -0.84 -28.84
CA ASP A 164 4.76 -1.10 -28.34
C ASP A 164 3.90 0.17 -28.45
N VAL A 165 2.64 0.01 -28.84
CA VAL A 165 1.74 1.16 -29.05
C VAL A 165 1.36 1.84 -27.73
N TYR A 166 1.49 1.14 -26.61
CA TYR A 166 1.19 1.65 -25.27
C TYR A 166 2.45 2.10 -24.51
N TYR A 167 3.62 2.02 -25.15
CA TYR A 167 4.88 2.45 -24.57
C TYR A 167 4.89 3.93 -24.21
N VAL A 168 5.26 4.23 -22.98
CA VAL A 168 5.46 5.60 -22.46
C VAL A 168 6.91 5.76 -22.01
N GLY A 169 7.65 6.64 -22.69
CA GLY A 169 9.03 6.97 -22.31
C GLY A 169 9.12 7.88 -21.09
N CYS A 170 10.21 7.77 -20.34
CA CYS A 170 10.51 8.73 -19.29
C CYS A 170 10.70 10.16 -19.88
N PRO A 171 10.48 11.23 -19.09
CA PRO A 171 10.71 12.59 -19.55
C PRO A 171 12.11 12.77 -20.14
N ALA A 172 12.22 13.45 -21.27
CA ALA A 172 13.48 13.58 -22.02
C ALA A 172 14.62 14.26 -21.23
N SER A 173 14.28 14.99 -20.16
CA SER A 173 15.24 15.71 -19.30
C SER A 173 15.85 14.83 -18.21
N VAL A 174 15.37 13.60 -18.01
CA VAL A 174 15.85 12.71 -16.94
C VAL A 174 16.69 11.56 -17.51
N LYS A 175 17.37 10.84 -16.61
CA LYS A 175 18.09 9.61 -16.90
C LYS A 175 17.51 8.46 -16.09
N THR A 176 17.55 7.25 -16.62
CA THR A 176 17.15 6.02 -15.94
C THR A 176 18.37 5.19 -15.55
N ALA A 177 18.27 4.48 -14.42
CA ALA A 177 19.38 3.70 -13.86
C ALA A 177 19.69 2.44 -14.69
N ILE A 178 18.66 1.75 -15.16
CA ILE A 178 18.74 0.51 -15.92
C ILE A 178 18.16 0.77 -17.32
N THR A 179 18.99 0.61 -18.37
CA THR A 179 18.61 0.95 -19.75
C THR A 179 18.89 -0.17 -20.76
N THR A 180 19.45 -1.28 -20.29
CA THR A 180 19.91 -2.37 -21.19
C THR A 180 18.96 -3.55 -21.23
N VAL A 181 18.02 -3.60 -20.29
CA VAL A 181 17.01 -4.66 -20.18
C VAL A 181 15.73 -4.06 -19.62
N ASP A 182 14.61 -4.69 -19.91
CA ASP A 182 13.35 -4.48 -19.24
C ASP A 182 13.37 -5.28 -17.92
N VAL A 183 13.08 -4.61 -16.79
CA VAL A 183 13.10 -5.27 -15.48
C VAL A 183 11.76 -5.93 -15.13
N ALA A 184 10.71 -5.70 -15.94
CA ALA A 184 9.43 -6.38 -15.77
C ALA A 184 9.55 -7.88 -15.98
N ALA A 185 8.88 -8.66 -15.14
CA ALA A 185 8.67 -10.08 -15.39
C ALA A 185 7.80 -10.27 -16.66
N LYS A 186 7.94 -11.42 -17.32
CA LYS A 186 7.15 -11.75 -18.53
C LYS A 186 6.63 -13.17 -18.43
N GLY A 187 5.34 -13.31 -18.26
CA GLY A 187 4.71 -14.60 -18.05
C GLY A 187 5.30 -15.32 -16.84
N THR A 188 4.90 -16.55 -16.59
CA THR A 188 5.43 -17.33 -15.46
C THR A 188 6.96 -17.50 -15.56
N SER A 189 7.71 -16.96 -14.59
CA SER A 189 9.17 -16.95 -14.65
C SER A 189 9.80 -16.63 -13.28
N ILE A 190 11.12 -16.93 -13.17
CA ILE A 190 11.96 -16.36 -12.12
C ILE A 190 12.64 -15.12 -12.70
N GLY A 191 12.53 -14.00 -11.99
CA GLY A 191 13.10 -12.70 -12.31
C GLY A 191 13.90 -12.10 -11.17
N ASP A 192 14.11 -10.78 -11.22
CA ASP A 192 14.81 -10.02 -10.19
C ASP A 192 14.05 -8.72 -9.90
N ALA A 193 13.81 -8.43 -8.63
CA ALA A 193 13.28 -7.16 -8.16
C ALA A 193 14.38 -6.10 -8.05
N VAL A 194 14.00 -4.84 -8.04
CA VAL A 194 14.91 -3.73 -7.73
C VAL A 194 14.77 -3.38 -6.26
N GLU A 195 15.83 -3.57 -5.48
CA GLU A 195 15.89 -3.15 -4.08
C GLU A 195 16.18 -1.64 -4.01
N ILE A 196 15.42 -0.90 -3.21
CA ILE A 196 15.58 0.54 -2.97
C ILE A 196 16.01 0.72 -1.52
N GLN A 197 17.23 1.21 -1.32
CA GLN A 197 17.82 1.43 0.00
C GLN A 197 17.98 2.92 0.26
N THR A 198 17.53 3.39 1.44
CA THR A 198 17.64 4.77 1.86
C THR A 198 18.50 4.89 3.13
N SER A 199 19.21 6.01 3.28
CA SER A 199 20.10 6.23 4.44
C SER A 199 19.35 6.65 5.71
N VAL A 200 18.10 7.07 5.59
CA VAL A 200 17.18 7.44 6.68
C VAL A 200 15.77 7.04 6.26
N PRO A 201 14.82 6.92 7.19
CA PRO A 201 13.46 6.46 6.89
C PRO A 201 12.76 7.29 5.81
N ALA A 202 12.09 6.57 4.92
CA ALA A 202 11.34 7.11 3.79
C ALA A 202 9.93 6.49 3.75
N VAL A 203 9.04 7.08 2.95
CA VAL A 203 7.88 6.40 2.36
C VAL A 203 8.15 6.28 0.86
N VAL A 204 7.93 5.10 0.31
CA VAL A 204 8.23 4.81 -1.10
C VAL A 204 6.98 4.30 -1.80
N TYR A 205 6.72 4.87 -2.98
CA TYR A 205 5.71 4.40 -3.93
C TYR A 205 6.40 4.10 -5.24
N ASP A 206 5.89 3.15 -6.00
CA ASP A 206 6.29 3.04 -7.40
C ASP A 206 5.13 3.35 -8.34
N ILE A 207 5.46 3.59 -9.60
CA ILE A 207 4.50 3.82 -10.67
C ILE A 207 5.04 3.27 -11.98
N TYR A 208 4.17 2.59 -12.72
CA TYR A 208 4.45 2.05 -14.03
C TYR A 208 3.24 2.12 -14.96
N PRO A 209 3.35 2.83 -16.11
CA PRO A 209 4.41 3.77 -16.42
C PRO A 209 4.27 5.10 -15.68
N TYR A 210 5.40 5.75 -15.35
CA TYR A 210 5.38 7.16 -14.98
C TYR A 210 4.95 8.00 -16.18
N GLY A 211 4.03 8.96 -15.96
CA GLY A 211 3.44 9.70 -17.05
C GLY A 211 2.40 8.90 -17.84
N GLY A 212 1.79 7.93 -17.20
CA GLY A 212 0.97 6.88 -17.82
C GLY A 212 -0.44 7.23 -18.23
N ALA A 213 -0.89 8.48 -18.16
CA ALA A 213 -2.27 8.88 -18.52
C ALA A 213 -2.73 8.44 -19.93
N THR A 214 -1.78 8.23 -20.86
CA THR A 214 -2.04 7.76 -22.22
C THR A 214 -1.67 6.30 -22.46
N SER A 215 -1.23 5.57 -21.42
CA SER A 215 -0.76 4.18 -21.56
C SER A 215 -1.88 3.15 -21.57
N TYR A 216 -3.06 3.51 -21.12
CA TYR A 216 -4.19 2.61 -20.84
C TYR A 216 -3.97 1.62 -19.68
N MET A 217 -2.74 1.45 -19.21
CA MET A 217 -2.37 0.40 -18.26
C MET A 217 -1.38 0.90 -17.19
N PRO A 218 -1.67 2.00 -16.48
CA PRO A 218 -0.82 2.42 -15.37
C PRO A 218 -1.12 1.61 -14.11
N SER A 219 -0.12 1.52 -13.24
CA SER A 219 -0.26 1.03 -11.88
C SER A 219 0.58 1.87 -10.94
N ALA A 220 0.10 2.11 -9.73
CA ALA A 220 0.87 2.75 -8.67
C ALA A 220 0.68 2.00 -7.35
N THR A 221 1.77 1.80 -6.62
CA THR A 221 1.79 0.95 -5.45
C THR A 221 2.51 1.61 -4.28
N LEU A 222 1.89 1.61 -3.09
CA LEU A 222 2.59 1.89 -1.84
C LEU A 222 3.49 0.69 -1.52
N LEU A 223 4.81 0.90 -1.54
CA LEU A 223 5.76 -0.13 -1.16
C LEU A 223 5.84 -0.26 0.37
N LEU A 224 5.86 -1.48 0.84
CA LEU A 224 6.07 -1.78 2.26
C LEU A 224 7.53 -2.12 2.48
N PRO A 225 8.17 -1.56 3.52
CA PRO A 225 9.56 -1.88 3.84
C PRO A 225 9.69 -3.34 4.27
N THR A 226 10.85 -3.93 4.03
CA THR A 226 11.10 -5.37 4.30
C THR A 226 10.80 -5.82 5.74
N PRO A 227 10.96 -4.99 6.80
CA PRO A 227 10.56 -5.36 8.16
C PRO A 227 9.05 -5.52 8.37
N ALA A 228 8.24 -5.01 7.44
CA ALA A 228 6.78 -5.18 7.42
C ALA A 228 6.33 -6.50 6.77
N TRP A 229 7.24 -7.21 6.11
CA TRP A 229 6.93 -8.45 5.41
C TRP A 229 6.69 -9.61 6.38
N ASN A 230 5.92 -10.58 5.92
CA ASN A 230 5.53 -11.74 6.73
C ASN A 230 5.87 -13.06 6.00
N THR A 231 5.57 -14.18 6.65
CA THR A 231 5.79 -15.54 6.12
C THR A 231 4.50 -16.27 5.77
N ASN A 232 3.34 -15.64 5.98
CA ASN A 232 2.05 -16.29 5.79
C ASN A 232 1.01 -15.29 5.24
N PHE A 233 0.39 -15.61 4.09
CA PHE A 233 -0.56 -14.74 3.40
C PHE A 233 -1.73 -15.51 2.81
N ILE A 234 -2.84 -14.81 2.59
CA ILE A 234 -3.85 -15.16 1.60
C ILE A 234 -3.61 -14.24 0.40
N ALA A 235 -3.36 -14.82 -0.76
CA ALA A 235 -3.18 -14.06 -1.98
C ALA A 235 -4.48 -13.41 -2.43
N THR A 236 -4.37 -12.22 -2.99
CA THR A 236 -5.48 -11.51 -3.63
C THR A 236 -5.04 -11.07 -5.02
N THR A 237 -5.86 -11.35 -6.01
CA THR A 237 -5.67 -10.94 -7.40
C THR A 237 -6.99 -10.40 -7.93
N MET A 238 -7.04 -10.02 -9.20
CA MET A 238 -8.28 -9.71 -9.89
C MET A 238 -8.77 -10.91 -10.69
N SER A 239 -10.05 -10.96 -11.02
CA SER A 239 -10.63 -12.05 -11.80
C SER A 239 -10.10 -12.08 -13.23
N GLU A 240 -9.94 -13.28 -13.80
CA GLU A 240 -9.59 -13.48 -15.20
C GLU A 240 -10.58 -12.75 -16.13
N THR A 241 -10.03 -12.07 -17.13
CA THR A 241 -10.79 -11.37 -18.16
C THR A 241 -10.61 -12.06 -19.52
N PRO A 242 -11.46 -11.76 -20.54
CA PRO A 242 -11.25 -12.30 -21.88
C PRO A 242 -9.89 -11.94 -22.49
N ALA A 243 -9.24 -10.88 -22.00
CA ALA A 243 -7.99 -10.36 -22.55
C ALA A 243 -6.75 -10.93 -21.84
N ALA A 244 -6.87 -11.31 -20.55
CA ALA A 244 -5.70 -11.70 -19.76
C ALA A 244 -6.06 -12.48 -18.48
N THR A 245 -5.06 -13.17 -17.96
CA THR A 245 -5.11 -13.89 -16.69
C THR A 245 -4.39 -13.11 -15.59
N PRO A 246 -4.82 -13.24 -14.33
CA PRO A 246 -4.11 -12.68 -13.19
C PRO A 246 -2.82 -13.44 -12.86
N GLY A 247 -1.95 -12.79 -12.11
CA GLY A 247 -0.70 -13.33 -11.60
C GLY A 247 -0.43 -12.98 -10.15
N ILE A 248 0.64 -13.56 -9.61
CA ILE A 248 1.18 -13.25 -8.28
C ILE A 248 2.69 -13.19 -8.37
N ASP A 249 3.28 -12.17 -7.77
CA ASP A 249 4.71 -12.04 -7.56
C ASP A 249 5.10 -12.32 -6.13
N PHE A 250 6.21 -13.01 -5.95
CA PHE A 250 6.88 -13.21 -4.68
C PHE A 250 8.30 -12.68 -4.76
N VAL A 251 8.74 -11.92 -3.77
CA VAL A 251 10.11 -11.41 -3.67
C VAL A 251 10.76 -11.93 -2.40
N ALA A 252 11.99 -12.46 -2.52
CA ALA A 252 12.78 -12.91 -1.38
C ALA A 252 13.69 -11.80 -0.85
N GLN A 253 13.67 -11.59 0.47
CA GLN A 253 14.65 -10.74 1.15
C GLN A 253 15.90 -11.50 1.63
N GLN A 254 15.91 -12.83 1.57
CA GLN A 254 17.01 -13.69 2.04
C GLN A 254 17.29 -14.82 1.05
N ASP A 255 18.55 -15.26 1.02
CA ASP A 255 18.95 -16.44 0.23
C ASP A 255 18.31 -17.72 0.76
N GLY A 256 17.98 -18.63 -0.14
CA GLY A 256 17.35 -19.91 0.22
C GLY A 256 15.92 -19.77 0.73
N THR A 257 15.21 -18.73 0.29
CA THR A 257 13.78 -18.57 0.57
C THR A 257 12.99 -19.64 -0.17
N MET A 258 12.24 -20.44 0.59
CA MET A 258 11.30 -21.44 0.09
C MET A 258 9.89 -20.92 0.28
N ILE A 259 9.13 -20.86 -0.81
CA ILE A 259 7.75 -20.36 -0.85
C ILE A 259 6.84 -21.51 -1.24
N THR A 260 5.97 -21.90 -0.34
CA THR A 260 4.94 -22.91 -0.60
C THR A 260 3.60 -22.21 -0.87
N LEU A 261 3.04 -22.49 -2.02
CA LEU A 261 1.74 -21.97 -2.47
C LEU A 261 0.74 -23.13 -2.54
N LEU A 262 -0.44 -22.94 -1.97
CA LEU A 262 -1.63 -23.76 -2.21
C LEU A 262 -2.57 -22.97 -3.12
N PRO A 263 -2.48 -23.15 -4.44
CA PRO A 263 -3.22 -22.34 -5.39
C PRO A 263 -4.71 -22.74 -5.44
N THR A 264 -5.59 -21.76 -5.61
CA THR A 264 -7.02 -21.98 -5.82
C THR A 264 -7.34 -22.45 -7.23
N ILE A 265 -6.44 -22.21 -8.18
CA ILE A 265 -6.56 -22.53 -9.60
C ILE A 265 -5.22 -23.02 -10.15
N ASP A 266 -5.22 -23.71 -11.30
CA ASP A 266 -4.02 -24.20 -11.96
C ASP A 266 -3.05 -23.06 -12.33
N ILE A 267 -1.76 -23.30 -12.21
CA ILE A 267 -0.68 -22.39 -12.55
C ILE A 267 0.05 -22.86 -13.81
N THR A 268 0.30 -21.92 -14.71
CA THR A 268 1.04 -22.17 -15.95
C THR A 268 2.54 -22.34 -15.66
N ALA A 269 3.18 -23.35 -16.25
CA ALA A 269 4.64 -23.47 -16.22
C ALA A 269 5.32 -22.36 -17.01
N GLY A 270 6.52 -21.99 -16.56
CA GLY A 270 7.36 -21.02 -17.28
C GLY A 270 8.84 -21.15 -16.94
N THR A 271 9.63 -20.12 -17.26
CA THR A 271 11.08 -20.17 -17.10
C THR A 271 11.51 -20.31 -15.64
N GLY A 272 11.97 -21.48 -15.24
CA GLY A 272 12.39 -21.78 -13.86
C GLY A 272 11.24 -22.05 -12.89
N VAL A 273 9.98 -22.04 -13.36
CA VAL A 273 8.77 -22.23 -12.55
C VAL A 273 7.98 -23.43 -13.09
N ALA A 274 7.74 -24.41 -12.24
CA ALA A 274 6.91 -25.57 -12.59
C ALA A 274 5.42 -25.22 -12.55
N ALA A 275 4.62 -25.87 -13.41
CA ALA A 275 3.17 -25.81 -13.32
C ALA A 275 2.69 -26.41 -11.99
N ALA A 276 1.55 -25.94 -11.52
CA ALA A 276 0.89 -26.50 -10.35
C ALA A 276 -0.60 -26.70 -10.62
N THR A 277 -1.17 -27.72 -9.97
CA THR A 277 -2.61 -28.00 -10.06
C THR A 277 -3.32 -27.34 -8.88
N ALA A 278 -4.52 -26.83 -9.10
CA ALA A 278 -5.38 -26.27 -8.07
C ALA A 278 -5.49 -27.19 -6.85
N ASN A 279 -5.46 -26.59 -5.67
CA ASN A 279 -5.52 -27.28 -4.37
C ASN A 279 -4.40 -28.31 -4.11
N THR A 280 -3.29 -28.21 -4.84
CA THR A 280 -2.10 -29.04 -4.63
C THR A 280 -0.92 -28.14 -4.26
N PRO A 281 -0.30 -28.31 -3.08
CA PRO A 281 0.83 -27.49 -2.68
C PRO A 281 2.01 -27.60 -3.65
N VAL A 282 2.62 -26.48 -3.98
CA VAL A 282 3.85 -26.37 -4.77
C VAL A 282 4.85 -25.48 -4.04
N THR A 283 6.15 -25.82 -4.13
CA THR A 283 7.19 -25.03 -3.48
C THR A 283 8.17 -24.51 -4.52
N TYR A 284 8.46 -23.22 -4.44
CA TYR A 284 9.47 -22.50 -5.23
C TYR A 284 10.62 -22.09 -4.32
N SER A 285 11.85 -22.07 -4.87
CA SER A 285 13.04 -21.68 -4.11
C SER A 285 13.77 -20.57 -4.86
N ILE A 286 13.99 -19.44 -4.17
CA ILE A 286 14.66 -18.26 -4.70
C ILE A 286 15.63 -17.66 -3.69
N ASN A 287 16.54 -16.82 -4.17
CA ASN A 287 17.53 -16.10 -3.37
C ASN A 287 17.15 -14.62 -3.21
N LYS A 288 17.85 -13.93 -2.29
CA LYS A 288 17.65 -12.49 -2.05
C LYS A 288 17.59 -11.69 -3.36
N GLY A 289 16.56 -10.85 -3.49
CA GLY A 289 16.34 -9.98 -4.64
C GLY A 289 15.75 -10.68 -5.86
N GLN A 290 15.58 -12.00 -5.84
CA GLN A 290 14.88 -12.71 -6.90
C GLN A 290 13.36 -12.65 -6.71
N THR A 291 12.64 -12.75 -7.82
CA THR A 291 11.17 -12.86 -7.86
C THR A 291 10.76 -14.21 -8.44
N VAL A 292 9.62 -14.72 -7.97
CA VAL A 292 8.84 -15.72 -8.70
C VAL A 292 7.58 -15.03 -9.18
N HIS A 293 7.44 -14.89 -10.49
CA HIS A 293 6.25 -14.42 -11.14
C HIS A 293 5.41 -15.62 -11.61
N ILE A 294 4.17 -15.68 -11.19
CA ILE A 294 3.26 -16.81 -11.43
C ILE A 294 2.02 -16.31 -12.13
N MET A 295 1.74 -16.87 -13.32
CA MET A 295 0.49 -16.63 -14.03
C MET A 295 -0.46 -17.82 -13.83
N GLN A 296 -1.70 -17.53 -13.56
CA GLN A 296 -2.74 -18.58 -13.57
C GLN A 296 -2.90 -19.18 -14.97
N ALA A 297 -3.24 -20.45 -15.05
CA ALA A 297 -3.69 -21.05 -16.30
C ALA A 297 -5.07 -20.52 -16.68
N ALA A 298 -5.27 -20.19 -17.95
CA ALA A 298 -6.56 -19.72 -18.44
C ALA A 298 -7.65 -20.76 -18.17
N SER A 299 -8.72 -20.35 -17.49
CA SER A 299 -9.79 -21.25 -17.03
C SER A 299 -11.19 -20.71 -17.30
N GLY A 300 -11.29 -19.44 -17.68
CA GLY A 300 -12.52 -18.72 -17.95
C GLY A 300 -12.71 -17.51 -17.05
N THR A 301 -13.51 -16.57 -17.50
CA THR A 301 -13.78 -15.32 -16.77
C THR A 301 -14.43 -15.58 -15.40
N GLY A 302 -14.09 -14.73 -14.45
CA GLY A 302 -14.69 -14.72 -13.11
C GLY A 302 -14.01 -15.64 -12.08
N VAL A 303 -12.83 -16.20 -12.40
CA VAL A 303 -12.00 -16.98 -11.47
C VAL A 303 -10.62 -16.36 -11.36
N ASP A 304 -9.99 -16.49 -10.19
CA ASP A 304 -8.66 -15.93 -9.93
C ASP A 304 -7.92 -16.68 -8.80
N LEU A 305 -6.68 -16.28 -8.56
CA LEU A 305 -5.83 -16.85 -7.52
C LEU A 305 -6.17 -16.34 -6.11
N THR A 306 -7.18 -15.48 -5.96
CA THR A 306 -7.61 -14.98 -4.64
C THR A 306 -8.04 -16.14 -3.74
N GLY A 307 -7.59 -16.11 -2.50
CA GLY A 307 -7.81 -17.18 -1.54
C GLY A 307 -6.71 -18.24 -1.51
N SER A 308 -5.75 -18.20 -2.44
CA SER A 308 -4.57 -19.06 -2.40
C SER A 308 -3.76 -18.79 -1.13
N ILE A 309 -3.32 -19.86 -0.44
CA ILE A 309 -2.54 -19.75 0.78
C ILE A 309 -1.05 -19.76 0.43
N VAL A 310 -0.31 -18.80 0.97
CA VAL A 310 1.13 -18.65 0.75
C VAL A 310 1.85 -18.77 2.08
N GLN A 311 2.88 -19.61 2.14
CA GLN A 311 3.76 -19.77 3.29
C GLN A 311 5.22 -19.76 2.86
N SER A 312 6.09 -19.18 3.68
CA SER A 312 7.54 -19.17 3.41
C SER A 312 8.34 -19.39 4.69
N ASN A 313 9.60 -19.83 4.54
CA ASN A 313 10.53 -20.00 5.65
C ASN A 313 11.15 -18.67 6.12
N TYR A 314 11.18 -17.65 5.27
CA TYR A 314 11.62 -16.29 5.55
C TYR A 314 10.56 -15.29 5.08
N PRO A 315 10.50 -14.08 5.65
CA PRO A 315 9.57 -13.06 5.19
C PRO A 315 9.76 -12.76 3.70
N ILE A 316 8.65 -12.56 2.99
CA ILE A 316 8.58 -12.30 1.56
C ILE A 316 7.67 -11.10 1.27
N GLY A 317 7.98 -10.40 0.17
CA GLY A 317 7.01 -9.51 -0.48
C GLY A 317 6.08 -10.33 -1.37
N VAL A 318 4.82 -9.93 -1.44
CA VAL A 318 3.80 -10.57 -2.28
C VAL A 318 3.01 -9.47 -2.99
N TRP A 319 2.79 -9.59 -4.29
CA TRP A 319 1.92 -8.71 -5.08
C TRP A 319 0.96 -9.57 -5.89
N GLY A 320 -0.32 -9.20 -5.87
CA GLY A 320 -1.26 -9.70 -6.85
C GLY A 320 -1.25 -8.77 -8.05
N GLU A 321 -1.30 -9.32 -9.25
CA GLU A 321 -1.31 -8.52 -10.47
C GLU A 321 -2.37 -9.00 -11.46
N HIS A 322 -2.62 -8.18 -12.46
CA HIS A 322 -3.43 -8.54 -13.60
C HIS A 322 -2.88 -7.87 -14.86
N TYR A 323 -2.55 -8.68 -15.86
CA TYR A 323 -1.95 -8.22 -17.10
C TYR A 323 -2.80 -7.20 -17.87
N CYS A 324 -4.12 -7.35 -17.82
CA CYS A 324 -5.07 -6.46 -18.51
C CYS A 324 -6.47 -6.61 -17.91
N LEU A 325 -6.88 -5.69 -17.06
CA LEU A 325 -8.26 -5.60 -16.60
C LEU A 325 -9.15 -5.03 -17.71
N THR A 326 -10.36 -5.58 -17.85
CA THR A 326 -11.34 -5.04 -18.77
C THR A 326 -12.47 -4.36 -18.01
N GLN A 327 -13.06 -3.34 -18.62
CA GLN A 327 -14.19 -2.63 -18.08
C GLN A 327 -15.32 -3.57 -17.66
N SER A 328 -15.94 -3.27 -16.52
CA SER A 328 -17.20 -3.85 -16.07
C SER A 328 -18.28 -2.77 -16.09
N ALA A 329 -19.43 -3.08 -16.67
CA ALA A 329 -20.57 -2.16 -16.76
C ALA A 329 -21.30 -1.92 -15.40
N SER A 330 -20.68 -2.29 -14.28
CA SER A 330 -21.29 -2.28 -12.95
C SER A 330 -20.79 -1.12 -12.08
N PRO A 331 -21.58 -0.64 -11.11
CA PRO A 331 -21.13 0.36 -10.13
C PRO A 331 -19.91 -0.12 -9.33
N PRO A 332 -19.25 0.77 -8.56
CA PRO A 332 -18.07 0.41 -7.78
C PRO A 332 -18.28 -0.89 -7.03
N ASN A 333 -17.38 -1.82 -7.24
CA ASN A 333 -17.43 -3.14 -6.64
C ASN A 333 -16.47 -3.20 -5.46
N TRP A 334 -16.90 -3.90 -4.44
CA TRP A 334 -16.09 -4.23 -3.29
C TRP A 334 -15.71 -5.70 -3.37
N ARG A 335 -14.44 -5.99 -3.10
CA ARG A 335 -13.92 -7.36 -2.99
C ARG A 335 -13.61 -7.63 -1.52
N VAL A 336 -14.23 -8.64 -0.95
CA VAL A 336 -13.98 -9.05 0.44
C VAL A 336 -13.53 -10.50 0.48
N VAL A 337 -12.48 -10.77 1.28
CA VAL A 337 -11.90 -12.12 1.43
C VAL A 337 -11.80 -12.50 2.89
N GLY A 338 -12.33 -13.65 3.25
CA GLY A 338 -12.25 -14.19 4.61
C GLY A 338 -10.87 -14.75 4.93
N ALA A 339 -10.30 -14.38 6.06
CA ALA A 339 -9.00 -14.91 6.53
C ALA A 339 -9.16 -16.15 7.41
N VAL A 340 -10.24 -16.26 8.16
CA VAL A 340 -10.50 -17.36 9.08
C VAL A 340 -11.93 -17.89 8.95
N LYS A 341 -12.14 -19.09 9.45
CA LYS A 341 -13.47 -19.73 9.42
C LYS A 341 -14.43 -19.06 10.41
N GLY A 342 -15.66 -18.81 9.96
CA GLY A 342 -16.74 -18.32 10.82
C GLY A 342 -16.70 -16.81 11.05
N THR A 343 -16.08 -16.06 10.17
CA THR A 343 -16.15 -14.59 10.15
C THR A 343 -17.58 -14.16 9.85
N THR A 344 -18.15 -13.30 10.69
CA THR A 344 -19.45 -12.65 10.48
C THR A 344 -19.23 -11.16 10.32
N LEU A 345 -19.95 -10.54 9.38
CA LEU A 345 -19.78 -9.13 9.03
C LEU A 345 -21.05 -8.33 9.32
N THR A 346 -20.87 -7.11 9.81
CA THR A 346 -21.93 -6.12 9.99
C THR A 346 -21.56 -4.85 9.25
N TYR A 347 -22.56 -4.19 8.66
CA TYR A 347 -22.39 -3.00 7.82
C TYR A 347 -23.22 -1.83 8.37
N ASP A 348 -22.65 -0.63 8.36
CA ASP A 348 -23.34 0.61 8.75
C ASP A 348 -23.04 1.74 7.72
N PRO A 349 -24.02 2.15 6.89
CA PRO A 349 -25.35 1.57 6.75
C PRO A 349 -25.33 0.17 6.13
N PRO A 350 -26.42 -0.59 6.21
CA PRO A 350 -26.53 -1.88 5.53
C PRO A 350 -26.32 -1.76 4.03
N VAL A 351 -25.50 -2.67 3.46
CA VAL A 351 -25.19 -2.70 2.02
C VAL A 351 -25.89 -3.91 1.39
N SER A 352 -26.73 -3.63 0.39
CA SER A 352 -27.47 -4.70 -0.31
C SER A 352 -26.51 -5.60 -1.12
N GLY A 353 -26.65 -6.92 -0.96
CA GLY A 353 -25.80 -7.89 -1.65
C GLY A 353 -24.46 -8.15 -0.97
N ALA A 354 -24.07 -7.37 0.04
CA ALA A 354 -22.86 -7.63 0.80
C ALA A 354 -22.96 -8.91 1.64
N PRO A 355 -21.88 -9.70 1.78
CA PRO A 355 -21.91 -10.95 2.55
C PRO A 355 -21.96 -10.64 4.04
N THR A 356 -22.74 -11.43 4.78
CA THR A 356 -22.78 -11.37 6.25
C THR A 356 -21.90 -12.42 6.93
N THR A 357 -21.34 -13.35 6.16
CA THR A 357 -20.44 -14.41 6.66
C THR A 357 -19.37 -14.72 5.62
N LEU A 358 -18.16 -15.09 6.09
CA LEU A 358 -17.05 -15.52 5.26
C LEU A 358 -16.41 -16.80 5.80
N THR A 359 -15.81 -17.59 4.89
CA THR A 359 -14.91 -18.70 5.21
C THR A 359 -13.48 -18.36 4.74
N VAL A 360 -12.50 -19.17 5.15
CA VAL A 360 -11.09 -18.99 4.76
C VAL A 360 -10.94 -18.96 3.23
N GLY A 361 -10.28 -17.94 2.71
CA GLY A 361 -10.03 -17.77 1.29
C GLY A 361 -11.27 -17.47 0.44
N GLN A 362 -12.45 -17.40 1.04
CA GLN A 362 -13.66 -17.08 0.30
C GLN A 362 -13.64 -15.64 -0.17
N LEU A 363 -13.65 -15.45 -1.47
CA LEU A 363 -13.89 -14.17 -2.13
C LEU A 363 -15.38 -13.95 -2.31
N VAL A 364 -15.87 -12.75 -1.99
CA VAL A 364 -17.21 -12.27 -2.38
C VAL A 364 -17.07 -10.86 -2.95
N GLU A 365 -17.68 -10.66 -4.10
CA GLU A 365 -17.79 -9.35 -4.75
C GLU A 365 -19.22 -8.84 -4.60
N PHE A 366 -19.37 -7.55 -4.32
CA PHE A 366 -20.68 -6.91 -4.21
C PHE A 366 -20.62 -5.45 -4.62
N ALA A 367 -21.72 -4.95 -5.17
CA ALA A 367 -21.87 -3.55 -5.50
C ALA A 367 -22.39 -2.78 -4.27
N GLY A 368 -21.82 -1.61 -4.01
CA GLY A 368 -22.26 -0.76 -2.91
C GLY A 368 -21.91 0.70 -3.20
N PRO A 369 -22.89 1.52 -3.61
CA PRO A 369 -22.68 2.96 -3.77
C PRO A 369 -22.56 3.63 -2.40
N GLY A 370 -21.72 4.65 -2.32
CA GLY A 370 -21.55 5.48 -1.14
C GLY A 370 -20.55 4.93 -0.11
N ALA A 371 -20.45 5.63 1.00
CA ALA A 371 -19.57 5.27 2.10
C ALA A 371 -20.28 4.34 3.10
N PHE A 372 -19.55 3.35 3.61
CA PHE A 372 -20.02 2.46 4.67
C PHE A 372 -18.88 2.03 5.59
N HIS A 373 -19.22 1.71 6.79
CA HIS A 373 -18.36 1.04 7.76
C HIS A 373 -18.71 -0.46 7.75
N VAL A 374 -17.72 -1.33 7.77
CA VAL A 374 -17.87 -2.77 7.90
C VAL A 374 -16.94 -3.31 8.97
N GLN A 375 -17.45 -4.18 9.82
CA GLN A 375 -16.66 -4.83 10.86
C GLN A 375 -17.03 -6.29 11.03
N SER A 376 -16.06 -7.11 11.43
CA SER A 376 -16.30 -8.48 11.89
C SER A 376 -16.67 -8.47 13.39
N GLN A 377 -17.04 -9.64 13.92
CA GLN A 377 -17.47 -9.79 15.31
C GLN A 377 -16.37 -9.50 16.33
N ASP A 378 -15.09 -9.64 15.98
CA ASP A 378 -13.93 -9.39 16.87
C ASP A 378 -12.61 -9.41 16.07
N ASN A 379 -11.50 -9.11 16.75
CA ASN A 379 -10.15 -9.06 16.16
C ASN A 379 -9.55 -10.45 15.82
N MET A 380 -10.20 -11.55 16.22
CA MET A 380 -9.81 -12.91 15.85
C MET A 380 -10.43 -13.36 14.52
N HIS A 381 -11.26 -12.53 13.93
CA HIS A 381 -11.93 -12.80 12.66
C HIS A 381 -11.62 -11.69 11.63
N PRO A 382 -10.33 -11.47 11.30
CA PRO A 382 -9.95 -10.49 10.29
C PRO A 382 -10.42 -10.92 8.89
N PHE A 383 -10.54 -9.94 8.02
CA PHE A 383 -10.85 -10.11 6.61
C PHE A 383 -10.10 -9.08 5.78
N TYR A 384 -10.13 -9.21 4.48
CA TYR A 384 -9.54 -8.27 3.52
C TYR A 384 -10.66 -7.52 2.81
N LEU A 385 -10.45 -6.26 2.53
CA LEU A 385 -11.34 -5.43 1.73
C LEU A 385 -10.55 -4.62 0.70
N ALA A 386 -11.02 -4.63 -0.55
CA ALA A 386 -10.53 -3.75 -1.60
C ALA A 386 -11.69 -3.03 -2.29
N ALA A 387 -11.41 -1.82 -2.74
CA ALA A 387 -12.27 -1.05 -3.62
C ALA A 387 -11.87 -1.32 -5.08
N HIS A 388 -12.84 -1.65 -5.93
CA HIS A 388 -12.65 -1.80 -7.36
C HIS A 388 -13.45 -0.75 -8.11
N ARG A 389 -12.77 0.09 -8.88
CA ARG A 389 -13.36 1.03 -9.82
C ARG A 389 -13.58 0.32 -11.16
N PRO A 390 -14.79 0.34 -11.73
CA PRO A 390 -15.09 -0.40 -12.96
C PRO A 390 -14.45 0.20 -14.23
N GLY A 391 -13.99 1.45 -14.19
CA GLY A 391 -13.44 2.16 -15.35
C GLY A 391 -14.47 2.64 -16.38
N GLY A 392 -14.00 3.49 -17.28
CA GLY A 392 -14.74 3.95 -18.45
C GLY A 392 -14.64 3.01 -19.66
N ASP A 393 -14.81 3.53 -20.86
CA ASP A 393 -14.83 2.77 -22.14
C ASP A 393 -13.48 2.14 -22.56
N CYS A 394 -12.56 1.87 -21.65
CA CYS A 394 -11.25 1.29 -21.96
C CYS A 394 -11.29 -0.23 -21.90
N ASP A 395 -10.75 -0.84 -22.91
CA ASP A 395 -10.69 -2.30 -23.03
C ASP A 395 -9.64 -2.95 -22.10
N ALA A 396 -8.76 -2.16 -21.45
CA ALA A 396 -7.66 -2.72 -20.69
C ALA A 396 -7.11 -1.75 -19.63
N ALA A 397 -6.89 -2.25 -18.41
CA ALA A 397 -6.08 -1.61 -17.38
C ALA A 397 -5.20 -2.68 -16.71
N HIS A 398 -4.04 -2.25 -16.21
CA HIS A 398 -3.13 -3.10 -15.47
C HIS A 398 -3.18 -2.76 -13.98
N GLN A 399 -2.86 -3.72 -13.13
CA GLN A 399 -2.88 -3.48 -11.70
C GLN A 399 -1.93 -4.36 -10.91
N GLU A 400 -1.27 -3.76 -9.93
CA GLU A 400 -0.62 -4.42 -8.81
C GLU A 400 -1.41 -4.19 -7.52
N ILE A 401 -1.69 -5.25 -6.79
CA ILE A 401 -2.31 -5.19 -5.47
C ILE A 401 -1.29 -5.72 -4.47
N PRO A 402 -0.59 -4.86 -3.73
CA PRO A 402 0.26 -5.34 -2.64
C PRO A 402 -0.65 -5.99 -1.59
N PRO A 403 -0.29 -7.15 -1.05
CA PRO A 403 -1.03 -7.71 0.06
C PRO A 403 -0.86 -6.77 1.24
N ILE A 404 -1.95 -6.48 1.91
CA ILE A 404 -1.87 -5.85 3.23
C ILE A 404 -1.29 -6.89 4.17
N PRO A 405 -0.14 -6.64 4.81
CA PRO A 405 0.50 -7.64 5.68
C PRO A 405 -0.32 -7.93 6.94
N THR A 406 -1.27 -7.07 7.25
CA THR A 406 -2.19 -7.23 8.38
C THR A 406 -3.62 -7.04 7.92
N LEU A 407 -4.39 -8.13 8.02
CA LEU A 407 -5.83 -8.09 7.75
C LEU A 407 -6.54 -7.40 8.91
N GLY A 408 -7.48 -6.52 8.60
CA GLY A 408 -8.29 -5.81 9.59
C GLY A 408 -9.55 -6.57 9.99
N ASN A 409 -10.11 -6.20 11.12
CA ASN A 409 -11.44 -6.61 11.55
C ASN A 409 -12.47 -5.47 11.40
N GLU A 410 -12.04 -4.30 10.96
CA GLU A 410 -12.86 -3.11 10.77
C GLU A 410 -12.31 -2.27 9.60
N TYR A 411 -13.19 -1.82 8.71
CA TYR A 411 -12.84 -0.98 7.57
C TYR A 411 -13.87 0.12 7.37
N VAL A 412 -13.40 1.28 6.91
CA VAL A 412 -14.25 2.35 6.37
C VAL A 412 -14.03 2.39 4.86
N ALA A 413 -15.06 2.01 4.15
CA ALA A 413 -15.08 1.92 2.71
C ALA A 413 -15.66 3.20 2.12
N ILE A 414 -14.93 3.86 1.22
CA ILE A 414 -15.37 5.03 0.48
C ILE A 414 -15.17 4.75 -1.00
N ALA A 415 -16.26 4.75 -1.75
CA ALA A 415 -16.19 4.68 -3.19
C ALA A 415 -15.52 5.94 -3.74
N ASN A 416 -14.80 5.83 -4.87
CA ASN A 416 -14.39 7.01 -5.62
C ASN A 416 -15.65 7.72 -6.14
N GLU A 417 -15.81 9.00 -5.81
CA GLU A 417 -16.97 9.80 -6.23
C GLU A 417 -16.82 10.42 -7.61
N SER A 418 -16.03 9.90 -8.52
CA SER A 418 -16.08 10.54 -9.83
C SER A 418 -17.49 10.36 -10.42
N ALA A 419 -18.18 11.46 -10.60
CA ALA A 419 -19.44 11.50 -11.34
C ALA A 419 -19.26 11.02 -12.80
N ASP A 420 -18.00 10.95 -13.23
CA ASP A 420 -17.57 10.55 -14.56
C ASP A 420 -17.03 9.11 -14.51
N TYR A 421 -17.92 8.14 -14.23
CA TYR A 421 -17.58 6.70 -14.34
C TYR A 421 -17.12 6.31 -15.74
N ASP A 422 -17.32 7.18 -16.73
CA ASP A 422 -16.92 7.00 -18.12
C ASP A 422 -15.43 7.33 -18.37
N LEU A 423 -14.67 7.73 -17.35
CA LEU A 423 -13.25 8.05 -17.43
C LEU A 423 -12.39 7.04 -16.71
N GLY A 424 -11.15 6.88 -17.18
CA GLY A 424 -10.12 6.03 -16.59
C GLY A 424 -10.33 4.53 -16.82
N GLY A 425 -9.27 3.76 -16.67
CA GLY A 425 -9.30 2.30 -16.68
C GLY A 425 -9.90 1.71 -15.39
N PRO A 426 -10.19 0.39 -15.37
CA PRO A 426 -10.48 -0.33 -14.14
C PRO A 426 -9.29 -0.25 -13.17
N GLU A 427 -9.56 -0.07 -11.89
CA GLU A 427 -8.52 0.06 -10.87
C GLU A 427 -8.98 -0.60 -9.56
N THR A 428 -8.08 -1.20 -8.83
CA THR A 428 -8.37 -1.78 -7.52
C THR A 428 -7.38 -1.29 -6.48
N VAL A 429 -7.86 -0.88 -5.33
CA VAL A 429 -7.02 -0.41 -4.25
C VAL A 429 -7.39 -1.08 -2.93
N ASN A 430 -6.37 -1.42 -2.16
CA ASN A 430 -6.55 -1.93 -0.81
C ASN A 430 -7.14 -0.86 0.10
N VAL A 431 -8.17 -1.20 0.85
CA VAL A 431 -8.70 -0.33 1.90
C VAL A 431 -7.87 -0.54 3.17
N VAL A 432 -7.25 0.53 3.65
CA VAL A 432 -6.47 0.49 4.90
C VAL A 432 -7.43 0.48 6.10
N PRO A 433 -7.28 -0.43 7.07
CA PRO A 433 -8.09 -0.42 8.29
C PRO A 433 -7.87 0.86 9.11
N PRO A 434 -8.91 1.43 9.75
CA PRO A 434 -8.75 2.65 10.56
C PRO A 434 -7.71 2.55 11.67
N ALA A 435 -7.48 1.36 12.22
CA ALA A 435 -6.42 1.11 13.22
C ALA A 435 -4.99 1.28 12.65
N GLN A 436 -4.84 1.36 11.33
CA GLN A 436 -3.56 1.57 10.64
C GLN A 436 -3.43 2.97 10.03
N PHE A 437 -4.37 3.86 10.27
CA PHE A 437 -4.28 5.25 9.82
C PHE A 437 -3.13 5.99 10.51
N LEU A 438 -2.60 7.01 9.83
CA LEU A 438 -1.55 7.89 10.33
C LEU A 438 -2.10 9.29 10.61
N THR A 439 -1.25 10.19 11.10
CA THR A 439 -1.64 11.59 11.37
C THR A 439 -1.08 12.57 10.33
N SER A 440 -0.16 12.11 9.47
CA SER A 440 0.43 12.94 8.42
C SER A 440 0.93 12.09 7.27
N TYR A 441 0.90 12.67 6.07
CA TYR A 441 1.35 12.03 4.83
C TYR A 441 2.06 13.02 3.94
N ILE A 442 3.04 12.52 3.18
CA ILE A 442 3.63 13.22 2.04
C ILE A 442 3.46 12.28 0.85
N PHE A 443 2.79 12.74 -0.20
CA PHE A 443 2.46 11.93 -1.37
C PHE A 443 2.62 12.73 -2.67
N PHE A 444 2.65 12.05 -3.79
CA PHE A 444 2.82 12.67 -5.10
C PHE A 444 1.73 12.22 -6.06
N THR A 445 1.12 13.16 -6.76
CA THR A 445 0.14 12.90 -7.81
C THR A 445 0.77 13.10 -9.17
N ASP A 446 0.61 12.12 -10.08
CA ASP A 446 1.25 12.15 -11.41
C ASP A 446 0.71 13.32 -12.24
N PRO A 447 1.61 14.15 -12.81
CA PRO A 447 1.24 15.40 -13.47
C PRO A 447 0.50 15.21 -14.81
N THR A 448 0.49 14.00 -15.36
CA THR A 448 -0.09 13.75 -16.68
C THR A 448 -1.59 13.45 -16.65
N TYR A 449 -2.14 13.14 -15.47
CA TYR A 449 -3.55 12.80 -15.31
C TYR A 449 -4.42 14.05 -15.24
N GLY A 450 -5.54 14.04 -15.96
CA GLY A 450 -6.49 15.15 -16.00
C GLY A 450 -7.36 15.28 -14.77
N TYR A 451 -7.48 14.23 -13.99
CA TYR A 451 -8.30 14.17 -12.76
C TYR A 451 -7.51 13.55 -11.63
N THR A 452 -7.58 14.16 -10.47
CA THR A 452 -6.98 13.63 -9.23
C THR A 452 -7.88 13.95 -8.06
N ASP A 453 -8.31 12.91 -7.37
CA ASP A 453 -9.17 12.95 -6.18
C ASP A 453 -8.49 12.29 -4.99
N LEU A 454 -8.68 12.86 -3.82
CA LEU A 454 -8.28 12.30 -2.54
C LEU A 454 -9.53 11.85 -1.77
N ALA A 455 -9.65 10.56 -1.55
CA ALA A 455 -10.65 10.01 -0.64
C ALA A 455 -10.08 10.01 0.79
N LEU A 456 -10.63 10.85 1.65
CA LEU A 456 -10.15 11.09 3.01
C LEU A 456 -11.13 10.52 4.03
N VAL A 457 -10.63 9.84 5.06
CA VAL A 457 -11.38 9.35 6.21
C VAL A 457 -10.73 9.85 7.49
N ARG A 458 -11.50 10.48 8.39
CA ARG A 458 -11.00 10.80 9.73
C ARG A 458 -11.75 10.05 10.82
N VAL A 459 -11.04 9.74 11.89
CA VAL A 459 -11.54 8.99 13.04
C VAL A 459 -11.84 9.94 14.18
N MET A 460 -12.98 9.76 14.87
CA MET A 460 -13.28 10.49 16.10
C MET A 460 -12.20 10.22 17.15
N ALA A 461 -11.61 11.28 17.67
CA ALA A 461 -10.58 11.19 18.70
C ALA A 461 -11.18 10.79 20.08
N PRO A 462 -10.35 10.31 21.02
CA PRO A 462 -10.83 9.90 22.36
C PRO A 462 -11.56 10.99 23.17
N ASP A 463 -11.38 12.26 22.82
CA ASP A 463 -12.10 13.40 23.40
C ASP A 463 -13.49 13.64 22.77
N ASN A 464 -13.96 12.70 21.95
CA ASN A 464 -15.21 12.76 21.19
C ASN A 464 -15.29 13.96 20.21
N THR A 465 -14.16 14.37 19.66
CA THR A 465 -14.11 15.40 18.62
C THR A 465 -13.41 14.86 17.38
N PHE A 466 -13.82 15.35 16.21
CA PHE A 466 -13.04 15.18 14.99
C PHE A 466 -11.97 16.27 14.92
N LYS A 467 -10.75 15.88 14.62
CA LYS A 467 -9.63 16.82 14.50
C LYS A 467 -9.60 17.45 13.12
N ASP A 468 -9.13 18.69 13.07
CA ASP A 468 -8.96 19.40 11.81
C ASP A 468 -7.89 18.71 10.95
N VAL A 469 -8.12 18.69 9.64
CA VAL A 469 -7.21 18.16 8.62
C VAL A 469 -6.80 19.32 7.72
N THR A 470 -5.51 19.49 7.49
CA THR A 470 -4.93 20.53 6.63
C THR A 470 -4.18 19.91 5.46
N LEU A 471 -4.44 20.41 4.26
CA LEU A 471 -3.73 20.06 3.02
C LEU A 471 -2.99 21.31 2.54
N ASP A 472 -1.73 21.15 2.12
CA ASP A 472 -0.82 22.25 1.78
C ASP A 472 -1.37 23.26 0.76
N CYS A 473 -2.20 22.80 -0.16
CA CYS A 473 -2.80 23.64 -1.20
C CYS A 473 -4.16 24.26 -0.79
N ILE A 474 -4.68 23.97 0.40
CA ILE A 474 -5.96 24.51 0.89
C ILE A 474 -5.72 25.49 2.05
N THR A 475 -6.28 26.68 1.96
CA THR A 475 -6.20 27.65 3.07
C THR A 475 -7.15 27.26 4.20
N GLY A 476 -6.59 26.93 5.37
CA GLY A 476 -7.35 26.49 6.55
C GLY A 476 -7.68 24.99 6.50
N PRO A 477 -8.50 24.51 7.46
CA PRO A 477 -8.88 23.10 7.52
C PRO A 477 -9.82 22.71 6.38
N ILE A 478 -9.72 21.45 5.95
CA ILE A 478 -10.65 20.84 4.99
C ILE A 478 -12.05 20.82 5.61
N THR A 479 -13.05 21.19 4.82
CA THR A 479 -14.46 21.25 5.20
C THR A 479 -15.30 20.30 4.32
N GLY A 480 -16.60 20.18 4.61
CA GLY A 480 -17.49 19.32 3.80
C GLY A 480 -17.55 17.87 4.22
N TRP A 481 -17.00 17.55 5.39
CA TRP A 481 -17.02 16.19 5.94
C TRP A 481 -18.44 15.66 6.09
N GLN A 482 -18.62 14.40 5.67
CA GLN A 482 -19.87 13.66 5.74
C GLN A 482 -19.72 12.49 6.73
N PRO A 483 -20.75 12.16 7.53
CA PRO A 483 -20.69 11.01 8.42
C PRO A 483 -20.70 9.69 7.62
N VAL A 484 -19.94 8.69 8.11
CA VAL A 484 -20.02 7.31 7.63
C VAL A 484 -20.95 6.54 8.57
N GLY A 485 -22.08 6.08 8.03
CA GLY A 485 -23.07 5.35 8.80
C GLY A 485 -23.70 6.17 9.95
N THR A 486 -24.06 5.47 11.01
CA THR A 486 -24.78 6.03 12.17
C THR A 486 -23.98 6.03 13.46
N SER A 487 -22.80 5.39 13.46
CA SER A 487 -21.96 5.23 14.65
C SER A 487 -21.38 6.54 15.20
N GLY A 488 -21.25 7.56 14.35
CA GLY A 488 -20.58 8.82 14.67
C GLY A 488 -19.08 8.71 14.88
N LYS A 489 -18.46 7.56 14.55
CA LYS A 489 -17.02 7.33 14.72
C LYS A 489 -16.18 7.84 13.56
N TYR A 490 -16.73 7.92 12.36
CA TYR A 490 -16.02 8.19 11.12
C TYR A 490 -16.71 9.27 10.31
N GLU A 491 -15.89 10.12 9.71
CA GLU A 491 -16.31 11.05 8.67
C GLU A 491 -15.39 10.93 7.45
N TYR A 492 -15.95 11.21 6.28
CA TYR A 492 -15.20 11.21 5.03
C TYR A 492 -15.42 12.49 4.22
N VAL A 493 -14.51 12.75 3.31
CA VAL A 493 -14.64 13.83 2.33
C VAL A 493 -13.82 13.47 1.08
N HIS A 494 -14.29 13.88 -0.08
CA HIS A 494 -13.51 13.89 -1.32
C HIS A 494 -12.92 15.28 -1.54
N VAL A 495 -11.68 15.31 -2.02
CA VAL A 495 -10.96 16.54 -2.33
C VAL A 495 -10.35 16.44 -3.70
N ASP A 496 -10.93 17.15 -4.67
CA ASP A 496 -10.35 17.30 -6.00
C ASP A 496 -9.05 18.13 -5.92
N VAL A 497 -7.96 17.56 -6.40
CA VAL A 497 -6.67 18.24 -6.57
C VAL A 497 -6.56 18.80 -7.98
N GLN A 498 -7.03 18.05 -8.96
CA GLN A 498 -7.12 18.45 -10.36
C GLN A 498 -8.41 17.93 -10.98
N HIS A 499 -9.05 18.75 -11.81
CA HIS A 499 -10.30 18.40 -12.49
C HIS A 499 -10.24 18.83 -13.94
N ALA A 500 -10.49 17.91 -14.88
CA ALA A 500 -10.44 18.12 -16.33
C ALA A 500 -9.16 18.83 -16.82
N GLY A 501 -8.00 18.46 -16.25
CA GLY A 501 -6.70 19.04 -16.58
C GLY A 501 -6.45 20.43 -15.97
N ALA A 502 -7.36 20.93 -15.14
CA ALA A 502 -7.24 22.23 -14.49
C ALA A 502 -7.06 22.09 -12.98
N ALA A 503 -6.26 22.98 -12.40
CA ALA A 503 -6.09 23.12 -10.95
C ALA A 503 -7.42 23.45 -10.26
N VAL A 504 -7.66 22.86 -9.09
CA VAL A 504 -8.83 23.15 -8.25
C VAL A 504 -8.40 24.11 -7.15
N GLY A 505 -8.77 25.39 -7.28
CA GLY A 505 -8.28 26.43 -6.37
C GLY A 505 -6.76 26.61 -6.50
N ALA A 506 -6.02 26.36 -5.40
CA ALA A 506 -4.57 26.34 -5.41
C ALA A 506 -3.98 24.93 -5.49
N CYS A 507 -4.81 23.89 -5.50
CA CYS A 507 -4.38 22.49 -5.65
C CYS A 507 -4.16 22.13 -7.12
N ASN A 508 -3.15 21.32 -7.39
CA ASN A 508 -2.85 20.79 -8.72
C ASN A 508 -1.92 19.57 -8.56
N ASN A 509 -1.84 18.68 -9.53
CA ASN A 509 -0.95 17.53 -9.48
C ASN A 509 0.49 17.91 -9.14
N GLY A 510 1.13 17.10 -8.31
CA GLY A 510 2.49 17.32 -7.81
C GLY A 510 2.70 16.76 -6.40
N LEU A 511 3.65 17.34 -5.69
CA LEU A 511 3.95 16.99 -4.30
C LEU A 511 2.95 17.65 -3.36
N HIS A 512 2.39 16.85 -2.44
CA HIS A 512 1.45 17.30 -1.42
C HIS A 512 1.83 16.84 -0.02
N THR A 513 1.45 17.65 0.96
CA THR A 513 1.52 17.31 2.38
C THR A 513 0.15 17.51 3.03
N ILE A 514 -0.26 16.53 3.82
CA ILE A 514 -1.52 16.58 4.57
C ILE A 514 -1.27 16.14 6.00
N SER A 515 -1.93 16.79 6.96
CA SER A 515 -1.74 16.48 8.39
C SER A 515 -2.98 16.75 9.23
N SER A 516 -3.06 16.04 10.35
CA SER A 516 -4.05 16.20 11.41
C SER A 516 -3.43 15.83 12.76
N THR A 517 -4.05 16.27 13.86
CA THR A 517 -3.73 15.75 15.19
C THR A 517 -4.54 14.51 15.56
N GLY A 518 -5.44 14.05 14.69
CA GLY A 518 -6.19 12.81 14.78
C GLY A 518 -5.81 11.83 13.67
N LEU A 519 -6.26 10.59 13.79
CA LEU A 519 -6.03 9.56 12.77
C LEU A 519 -6.77 9.91 11.47
N LEU A 520 -6.08 9.78 10.36
CA LEU A 520 -6.53 10.10 9.01
C LEU A 520 -6.11 8.98 8.06
N GLY A 521 -7.03 8.48 7.26
CA GLY A 521 -6.76 7.58 6.14
C GLY A 521 -6.88 8.34 4.82
N ILE A 522 -6.04 8.00 3.84
CA ILE A 522 -5.98 8.65 2.53
C ILE A 522 -5.83 7.60 1.45
N THR A 523 -6.69 7.67 0.44
CA THR A 523 -6.49 7.01 -0.85
C THR A 523 -6.38 8.07 -1.94
N VAL A 524 -5.31 8.00 -2.69
CA VAL A 524 -5.06 8.86 -3.86
C VAL A 524 -5.61 8.16 -5.09
N TRP A 525 -6.39 8.88 -5.89
CA TRP A 525 -6.93 8.44 -7.16
C TRP A 525 -6.50 9.40 -8.26
N GLY A 526 -5.89 8.88 -9.32
CA GLY A 526 -5.64 9.63 -10.54
C GLY A 526 -6.29 8.93 -11.73
N TYR A 527 -6.97 9.65 -12.60
CA TYR A 527 -7.60 9.10 -13.79
C TYR A 527 -7.62 10.09 -14.95
N ASP A 528 -7.65 9.55 -16.14
CA ASP A 528 -7.77 10.27 -17.43
C ASP A 528 -8.75 9.51 -18.32
N SER A 529 -8.83 9.85 -19.61
CA SER A 529 -9.81 9.25 -20.52
C SER A 529 -9.81 7.71 -20.53
N ALA A 530 -8.64 7.08 -20.37
CA ALA A 530 -8.49 5.64 -20.52
C ALA A 530 -7.54 4.98 -19.50
N ALA A 531 -7.05 5.71 -18.54
CA ALA A 531 -6.06 5.24 -17.60
C ALA A 531 -6.40 5.70 -16.18
N SER A 532 -6.16 4.86 -15.18
CA SER A 532 -6.26 5.24 -13.77
C SER A 532 -5.17 4.57 -12.94
N TYR A 533 -4.86 5.18 -11.82
CA TYR A 533 -4.07 4.59 -10.76
C TYR A 533 -4.68 4.92 -9.40
N ALA A 534 -4.44 4.06 -8.41
CA ALA A 534 -4.81 4.37 -7.04
C ALA A 534 -3.82 3.73 -6.06
N TYR A 535 -3.57 4.42 -4.95
CA TYR A 535 -2.77 3.88 -3.86
C TYR A 535 -3.13 4.53 -2.51
N PRO A 536 -2.98 3.81 -1.37
CA PRO A 536 -3.04 4.41 -0.05
C PRO A 536 -1.81 5.29 0.18
N ALA A 537 -1.97 6.51 0.68
CA ALA A 537 -0.84 7.43 0.87
C ALA A 537 0.13 7.00 2.02
N GLY A 538 -0.14 5.93 2.71
CA GLY A 538 0.67 5.35 3.78
C GLY A 538 -0.20 4.58 4.77
N ALA A 539 0.43 3.77 5.60
CA ALA A 539 -0.24 3.01 6.66
C ALA A 539 0.73 2.64 7.78
N SER A 540 0.23 2.49 8.99
CA SER A 540 0.86 1.64 10.00
C SER A 540 0.72 0.18 9.52
N VAL A 541 1.75 -0.64 9.76
CA VAL A 541 1.70 -2.08 9.47
C VAL A 541 1.86 -2.91 10.74
N LYS A 542 1.69 -2.27 11.91
CA LYS A 542 1.64 -2.97 13.20
C LYS A 542 0.57 -4.05 13.13
N PRO A 543 0.87 -5.25 13.65
CA PRO A 543 -0.15 -6.28 13.77
C PRO A 543 -1.35 -5.78 14.60
N ILE A 544 -2.53 -5.75 13.99
CA ILE A 544 -3.78 -5.37 14.66
C ILE A 544 -4.59 -6.58 15.12
N ASN A 545 -4.06 -7.77 14.86
CA ASN A 545 -4.54 -9.04 15.37
C ASN A 545 -3.39 -10.05 15.45
N THR A 546 -3.61 -11.18 16.13
CA THR A 546 -2.64 -12.27 16.27
C THR A 546 -3.01 -13.51 15.45
N VAL A 547 -3.92 -13.33 14.49
CA VAL A 547 -4.43 -14.43 13.69
C VAL A 547 -3.38 -14.86 12.66
N VAL A 548 -3.11 -16.15 12.63
CA VAL A 548 -2.30 -16.79 11.60
C VAL A 548 -3.25 -17.47 10.61
N VAL A 549 -3.07 -17.23 9.33
CA VAL A 549 -3.81 -17.92 8.28
C VAL A 549 -3.57 -19.42 8.43
N PRO A 550 -4.60 -20.28 8.26
CA PRO A 550 -4.44 -21.72 8.42
C PRO A 550 -3.27 -22.26 7.61
N PRO A 551 -2.45 -23.15 8.19
CA PRO A 551 -1.31 -23.71 7.49
C PRO A 551 -1.76 -24.53 6.26
N ILE A 552 -0.89 -24.56 5.24
CA ILE A 552 -1.07 -25.46 4.10
C ILE A 552 -1.05 -26.91 4.62
N PRO A 553 -2.05 -27.73 4.32
CA PRO A 553 -2.02 -29.15 4.69
C PRO A 553 -0.80 -29.86 4.08
N ASN A 554 -0.11 -30.66 4.90
CA ASN A 554 1.04 -31.49 4.44
C ASN A 554 0.57 -32.61 3.51
#